data_ef52cff87d1a37c89a4433fd5c51e3c0
#
_entry.id   ef52cff87d1a37c89a4433fd5c51e3c0
#
_cell.length_a   1.000
_cell.length_b   1.000
_cell.length_c   1.000
_cell.angle_alpha   90.00
_cell.angle_beta   90.00
_cell.angle_gamma   90.00
#
_symmetry.space_group_name_H-M   'P 1'
#
loop_
_entity.id
_entity.type
_entity.pdbx_description
1 polymer ?
#
loop_
_entity_poly.entity_id
_entity_poly.type
_entity_poly.pdbx_seq_one_letter_code
_entity_poly.pdbx_strand_id
1 'polypeptide(L)'
;GSAYLIKLQIESLFSQADVETFSFLQMDELERYHPDLIFTIMPLDRDFAAPVIYIKELLDDLDLMRIRQVLQYDNCDSLSIADANSYLYSIFDRHFFQIRKSDDYPALLQEMAQQIEESGYGGEHYAQYVMERESYMSTIYMNGVCIPHPIEICANRNLISVCILEEPICYEDKQASI
;
A
#
# COMPACT_ATOMS: atom_id res chain seq x y z
N GLY A 1 22.64 1.30 -18.57
CA GLY A 1 21.66 2.36 -18.38
C GLY A 1 20.73 2.06 -17.20
N SER A 2 19.83 2.98 -16.88
CA SER A 2 18.91 2.90 -15.73
C SER A 2 18.08 1.61 -15.71
N ALA A 3 17.62 1.12 -16.87
CA ALA A 3 16.86 -0.13 -16.97
C ALA A 3 17.61 -1.35 -16.41
N TYR A 4 18.92 -1.42 -16.63
CA TYR A 4 19.73 -2.52 -16.10
C TYR A 4 19.87 -2.46 -14.57
N LEU A 5 19.97 -1.26 -14.00
CA LEU A 5 20.02 -1.10 -12.53
C LEU A 5 18.69 -1.49 -11.90
N ILE A 6 17.59 -1.11 -12.52
CA ILE A 6 16.24 -1.48 -12.09
C ILE A 6 16.05 -3.01 -12.16
N LYS A 7 16.49 -3.65 -13.25
CA LYS A 7 16.51 -5.11 -13.38
C LYS A 7 17.22 -5.76 -12.19
N LEU A 8 18.44 -5.32 -11.86
CA LEU A 8 19.21 -5.86 -10.74
C LEU A 8 18.51 -5.64 -9.38
N GLN A 9 17.87 -4.49 -9.19
CA GLN A 9 17.10 -4.22 -7.96
C GLN A 9 15.91 -5.18 -7.83
N ILE A 10 15.15 -5.38 -8.91
CA ILE A 10 14.00 -6.29 -8.92
C ILE A 10 14.43 -7.73 -8.67
N GLU A 11 15.45 -8.22 -9.37
CA GLU A 11 15.99 -9.57 -9.17
C GLU A 11 16.53 -9.80 -7.76
N SER A 12 17.11 -8.79 -7.12
CA SER A 12 17.59 -8.88 -5.74
C SER A 12 16.46 -8.96 -4.70
N LEU A 13 15.32 -8.33 -4.98
CA LEU A 13 14.18 -8.25 -4.09
C LEU A 13 13.20 -9.41 -4.27
N PHE A 14 13.11 -9.94 -5.48
CA PHE A 14 12.19 -11.01 -5.87
C PHE A 14 12.99 -12.13 -6.53
N SER A 15 13.43 -13.10 -5.74
CA SER A 15 14.33 -14.18 -6.18
C SER A 15 13.76 -15.10 -7.26
N GLN A 16 12.46 -15.05 -7.53
CA GLN A 16 11.75 -15.84 -8.55
C GLN A 16 11.33 -15.00 -9.76
N ALA A 17 11.67 -13.70 -9.78
CA ALA A 17 11.33 -12.83 -10.90
C ALA A 17 12.24 -13.10 -12.08
N ASP A 18 11.64 -13.37 -13.23
CA ASP A 18 12.32 -13.36 -14.54
C ASP A 18 12.18 -11.95 -15.14
N VAL A 19 13.27 -11.22 -15.23
CA VAL A 19 13.24 -9.81 -15.62
C VAL A 19 13.97 -9.61 -16.93
N GLU A 20 13.24 -9.13 -17.94
CA GLU A 20 13.80 -8.76 -19.24
C GLU A 20 13.70 -7.25 -19.49
N THR A 21 14.62 -6.74 -20.30
CA THR A 21 14.67 -5.31 -20.66
C THR A 21 14.43 -5.14 -22.15
N PHE A 22 13.50 -4.24 -22.48
CA PHE A 22 13.14 -3.91 -23.85
C PHE A 22 13.41 -2.44 -24.16
N SER A 23 13.84 -2.14 -25.37
CA SER A 23 13.88 -0.78 -25.87
C SER A 23 12.51 -0.36 -26.41
N PHE A 24 12.27 0.95 -26.55
CA PHE A 24 11.03 1.46 -27.15
C PHE A 24 10.81 1.02 -28.61
N LEU A 25 11.83 0.51 -29.26
CA LEU A 25 11.72 -0.04 -30.62
C LEU A 25 11.27 -1.51 -30.63
N GLN A 26 11.16 -2.13 -29.47
CA GLN A 26 10.88 -3.56 -29.29
C GLN A 26 9.51 -3.82 -28.65
N MET A 27 8.54 -2.93 -28.86
CA MET A 27 7.22 -3.06 -28.23
C MET A 27 6.46 -4.32 -28.65
N ASP A 28 6.66 -4.79 -29.89
CA ASP A 28 6.06 -6.05 -30.36
C ASP A 28 6.73 -7.28 -29.75
N GLU A 29 8.01 -7.18 -29.36
CA GLU A 29 8.71 -8.23 -28.64
C GLU A 29 8.27 -8.26 -27.18
N LEU A 30 8.09 -7.09 -26.56
CA LEU A 30 7.53 -6.95 -25.21
C LEU A 30 6.14 -7.58 -25.12
N GLU A 31 5.27 -7.33 -26.08
CA GLU A 31 3.93 -7.91 -26.13
C GLU A 31 3.97 -9.45 -26.25
N ARG A 32 4.87 -9.98 -27.10
CA ARG A 32 5.08 -11.43 -27.27
C ARG A 32 5.72 -12.11 -26.06
N TYR A 33 6.43 -11.37 -25.24
CA TYR A 33 7.02 -11.86 -23.99
C TYR A 33 5.95 -12.18 -22.93
N HIS A 34 4.73 -11.60 -23.05
CA HIS A 34 3.62 -11.76 -22.11
C HIS A 34 4.03 -11.49 -20.65
N PRO A 35 4.52 -10.28 -20.34
CA PRO A 35 4.94 -9.96 -18.98
C PRO A 35 3.74 -9.92 -18.04
N ASP A 36 3.94 -10.29 -16.78
CA ASP A 36 2.97 -10.11 -15.70
C ASP A 36 2.92 -8.64 -15.22
N LEU A 37 4.04 -7.91 -15.39
CA LEU A 37 4.18 -6.51 -14.97
C LEU A 37 5.19 -5.78 -15.83
N ILE A 38 4.90 -4.53 -16.17
CA ILE A 38 5.77 -3.67 -16.97
C ILE A 38 6.23 -2.47 -16.16
N PHE A 39 7.54 -2.22 -16.11
CA PHE A 39 8.12 -1.00 -15.57
C PHE A 39 8.58 -0.09 -16.70
N THR A 40 8.24 1.19 -16.63
CA THR A 40 8.67 2.17 -17.62
C THR A 40 8.97 3.52 -16.98
N ILE A 41 9.94 4.24 -17.55
CA ILE A 41 10.31 5.59 -17.14
C ILE A 41 9.62 6.68 -17.98
N MET A 42 8.90 6.30 -19.02
CA MET A 42 8.20 7.22 -19.92
C MET A 42 6.90 6.59 -20.45
N PRO A 43 5.94 7.40 -20.90
CA PRO A 43 4.68 6.90 -21.45
C PRO A 43 4.92 5.92 -22.61
N LEU A 44 4.15 4.84 -22.60
CA LEU A 44 4.11 3.88 -23.71
C LEU A 44 3.12 4.38 -24.77
N ASP A 45 3.38 4.05 -26.02
CA ASP A 45 2.60 4.47 -27.19
C ASP A 45 1.32 3.61 -27.41
N ARG A 46 1.15 2.57 -26.62
CA ARG A 46 0.04 1.62 -26.68
C ARG A 46 -0.33 1.07 -25.30
N ASP A 47 -1.53 0.49 -25.21
CA ASP A 47 -1.99 -0.22 -24.02
C ASP A 47 -1.50 -1.68 -24.03
N PHE A 48 -1.13 -2.19 -22.86
CA PHE A 48 -0.73 -3.57 -22.64
C PHE A 48 -1.74 -4.27 -21.72
N ALA A 49 -1.90 -5.59 -21.86
CA ALA A 49 -2.73 -6.38 -20.97
C ALA A 49 -2.13 -6.41 -19.53
N ALA A 50 -0.81 -6.38 -19.42
CA ALA A 50 -0.11 -6.32 -18.14
C ALA A 50 -0.19 -4.92 -17.50
N PRO A 51 -0.27 -4.83 -16.16
CA PRO A 51 -0.17 -3.57 -15.44
C PRO A 51 1.14 -2.84 -15.77
N VAL A 52 1.06 -1.52 -15.92
CA VAL A 52 2.22 -0.66 -16.20
C VAL A 52 2.49 0.23 -15.01
N ILE A 53 3.70 0.13 -14.44
CA ILE A 53 4.16 0.99 -13.36
C ILE A 53 5.18 1.99 -13.90
N TYR A 54 4.86 3.27 -13.74
CA TYR A 54 5.77 4.37 -14.06
C TYR A 54 6.73 4.57 -12.90
N ILE A 55 8.02 4.45 -13.20
CA ILE A 55 9.10 4.64 -12.23
C ILE A 55 10.00 5.80 -12.69
N LYS A 56 10.72 6.38 -11.74
CA LYS A 56 11.75 7.36 -12.03
C LYS A 56 13.07 6.64 -12.43
N GLU A 57 14.20 7.20 -12.07
CA GLU A 57 15.49 6.61 -12.44
C GLU A 57 15.88 5.37 -11.64
N LEU A 58 15.39 5.24 -10.41
CA LEU A 58 15.60 4.10 -9.50
C LEU A 58 14.29 3.84 -8.75
N LEU A 59 14.10 2.59 -8.33
CA LEU A 59 12.97 2.22 -7.48
C LEU A 59 13.13 2.84 -6.10
N ASP A 60 12.15 3.61 -5.69
CA ASP A 60 12.01 4.12 -4.33
C ASP A 60 11.08 3.22 -3.48
N ASP A 61 10.95 3.53 -2.20
CA ASP A 61 10.10 2.73 -1.29
C ASP A 61 8.62 2.72 -1.71
N LEU A 62 8.13 3.79 -2.32
CA LEU A 62 6.77 3.85 -2.86
C LEU A 62 6.59 2.95 -4.08
N ASP A 63 7.58 2.91 -4.95
CA ASP A 63 7.59 2.00 -6.10
C ASP A 63 7.62 0.55 -5.63
N LEU A 64 8.42 0.23 -4.61
CA LEU A 64 8.48 -1.10 -4.00
C LEU A 64 7.14 -1.51 -3.37
N MET A 65 6.45 -0.59 -2.72
CA MET A 65 5.11 -0.84 -2.19
C MET A 65 4.10 -1.13 -3.31
N ARG A 66 4.13 -0.36 -4.40
CA ARG A 66 3.26 -0.58 -5.58
C ARG A 66 3.51 -1.93 -6.22
N ILE A 67 4.78 -2.30 -6.41
CA ILE A 67 5.18 -3.60 -6.95
C ILE A 67 4.64 -4.73 -6.08
N ARG A 68 4.83 -4.65 -4.77
CA ARG A 68 4.31 -5.65 -3.84
C ARG A 68 2.79 -5.76 -3.89
N GLN A 69 2.09 -4.64 -3.98
CA GLN A 69 0.64 -4.64 -4.13
C GLN A 69 0.21 -5.38 -5.40
N VAL A 70 0.79 -5.07 -6.55
CA VAL A 70 0.45 -5.72 -7.82
C VAL A 70 0.76 -7.21 -7.77
N LEU A 71 1.95 -7.60 -7.30
CA LEU A 71 2.36 -9.01 -7.21
C LEU A 71 1.54 -9.81 -6.17
N GLN A 72 1.04 -9.19 -5.11
CA GLN A 72 0.15 -9.83 -4.17
C GLN A 72 -1.24 -10.08 -4.76
N TYR A 73 -1.72 -9.22 -5.65
CA TYR A 73 -2.97 -9.43 -6.38
C TYR A 73 -2.87 -10.58 -7.39
N ASP A 74 -1.72 -10.76 -8.06
CA ASP A 74 -1.53 -11.85 -9.04
C ASP A 74 -1.36 -13.22 -8.38
N ASN A 75 -0.93 -13.30 -7.11
CA ASN A 75 -0.89 -14.54 -6.34
C ASN A 75 -2.26 -14.94 -5.75
N CYS A 76 -3.26 -14.11 -5.86
CA CYS A 76 -4.65 -14.50 -5.67
C CYS A 76 -5.16 -15.04 -7.00
N ASP A 77 -5.06 -16.34 -7.23
CA ASP A 77 -5.67 -17.04 -8.36
C ASP A 77 -7.02 -16.40 -8.72
N SER A 78 -7.08 -15.77 -9.90
CA SER A 78 -8.29 -15.31 -10.60
C SER A 78 -9.49 -14.98 -9.70
N LEU A 79 -9.30 -14.11 -8.71
CA LEU A 79 -10.45 -13.53 -8.01
C LEU A 79 -11.22 -12.69 -9.03
N SER A 80 -12.41 -13.14 -9.39
CA SER A 80 -13.35 -12.31 -10.15
C SER A 80 -13.56 -10.98 -9.43
N ILE A 81 -14.02 -9.94 -10.12
CA ILE A 81 -14.35 -8.64 -9.47
C ILE A 81 -15.29 -8.87 -8.26
N ALA A 82 -16.18 -9.89 -8.34
CA ALA A 82 -17.04 -10.29 -7.23
C ALA A 82 -16.23 -10.86 -6.05
N ASP A 83 -15.17 -11.63 -6.30
CA ASP A 83 -14.31 -12.21 -5.26
C ASP A 83 -13.39 -11.16 -4.63
N ALA A 84 -12.87 -10.21 -5.42
CA ALA A 84 -12.12 -9.07 -4.91
C ALA A 84 -12.98 -8.19 -4.00
N ASN A 85 -14.23 -7.91 -4.37
CA ASN A 85 -15.18 -7.22 -3.51
C ASN A 85 -15.47 -8.02 -2.23
N SER A 86 -15.67 -9.33 -2.34
CA SER A 86 -15.87 -10.22 -1.18
C SER A 86 -14.68 -10.19 -0.24
N TYR A 87 -13.45 -10.22 -0.76
CA TYR A 87 -12.24 -10.11 0.04
C TYR A 87 -12.13 -8.76 0.73
N LEU A 88 -12.37 -7.64 0.01
CA LEU A 88 -12.36 -6.31 0.60
C LEU A 88 -13.37 -6.21 1.74
N TYR A 89 -14.59 -6.72 1.57
CA TYR A 89 -15.58 -6.75 2.65
C TYR A 89 -15.14 -7.59 3.85
N SER A 90 -14.35 -8.64 3.64
CA SER A 90 -13.88 -9.52 4.72
C SER A 90 -12.84 -8.89 5.64
N ILE A 91 -12.13 -7.85 5.17
CA ILE A 91 -11.13 -7.12 5.97
C ILE A 91 -11.72 -5.90 6.70
N PHE A 92 -13.00 -5.58 6.46
CA PHE A 92 -13.73 -4.59 7.25
C PHE A 92 -14.54 -5.30 8.32
N ASP A 93 -14.36 -4.89 9.57
CA ASP A 93 -15.18 -5.33 10.68
C ASP A 93 -15.95 -4.13 11.24
N ARG A 94 -17.27 -4.26 11.34
CA ARG A 94 -18.15 -3.20 11.84
C ARG A 94 -17.79 -2.69 13.24
N HIS A 95 -17.13 -3.50 14.05
CA HIS A 95 -16.69 -3.13 15.40
C HIS A 95 -15.53 -2.13 15.35
N PHE A 96 -14.82 -2.06 14.21
CA PHE A 96 -13.75 -1.12 13.97
C PHE A 96 -14.15 0.01 13.00
N PHE A 97 -15.45 0.20 12.78
CA PHE A 97 -15.99 1.38 12.11
C PHE A 97 -16.60 2.31 13.15
N GLN A 98 -16.05 3.50 13.30
CA GLN A 98 -16.41 4.46 14.34
C GLN A 98 -16.66 5.84 13.75
N ILE A 99 -17.60 6.58 14.38
CA ILE A 99 -17.74 8.03 14.18
C ILE A 99 -17.41 8.66 15.53
N ARG A 100 -16.44 9.55 15.55
CA ARG A 100 -15.91 10.09 16.81
C ARG A 100 -15.83 11.62 16.78
N LYS A 101 -15.95 12.21 17.95
CA LYS A 101 -15.53 13.58 18.21
C LYS A 101 -14.28 13.53 19.08
N SER A 102 -13.20 14.15 18.62
CA SER A 102 -11.95 14.28 19.37
C SER A 102 -11.26 15.58 18.93
N ASP A 103 -10.44 16.11 19.79
CA ASP A 103 -9.54 17.24 19.53
C ASP A 103 -8.04 16.85 19.66
N ASP A 104 -7.76 15.59 20.00
CA ASP A 104 -6.42 15.05 20.20
C ASP A 104 -6.19 13.86 19.26
N TYR A 105 -5.50 14.12 18.13
CA TYR A 105 -5.21 13.11 17.12
C TYR A 105 -4.31 11.98 17.65
N PRO A 106 -3.17 12.24 18.32
CA PRO A 106 -2.33 11.18 18.89
C PRO A 106 -3.05 10.29 19.90
N ALA A 107 -3.86 10.87 20.79
CA ALA A 107 -4.60 10.09 21.77
C ALA A 107 -5.66 9.20 21.10
N LEU A 108 -6.38 9.71 20.11
CA LEU A 108 -7.34 8.94 19.33
C LEU A 108 -6.67 7.80 18.58
N LEU A 109 -5.55 8.07 17.91
CA LEU A 109 -4.78 7.06 17.18
C LEU A 109 -4.30 5.95 18.11
N GLN A 110 -3.75 6.30 19.28
CA GLN A 110 -3.31 5.33 20.27
C GLN A 110 -4.45 4.46 20.77
N GLU A 111 -5.61 5.05 21.09
CA GLU A 111 -6.80 4.31 21.51
C GLU A 111 -7.24 3.29 20.45
N MET A 112 -7.32 3.72 19.18
CA MET A 112 -7.71 2.83 18.08
C MET A 112 -6.70 1.70 17.86
N ALA A 113 -5.41 2.00 17.93
CA ALA A 113 -4.36 0.99 17.79
C ALA A 113 -4.37 -0.01 18.94
N GLN A 114 -4.63 0.43 20.17
CA GLN A 114 -4.81 -0.46 21.33
C GLN A 114 -6.02 -1.37 21.17
N GLN A 115 -7.14 -0.87 20.69
CA GLN A 115 -8.33 -1.71 20.41
C GLN A 115 -8.01 -2.82 19.41
N ILE A 116 -7.21 -2.54 18.37
CA ILE A 116 -6.78 -3.53 17.38
C ILE A 116 -5.87 -4.59 18.04
N GLU A 117 -4.94 -4.17 18.90
CA GLU A 117 -4.06 -5.06 19.64
C GLU A 117 -4.83 -5.95 20.61
N GLU A 118 -5.69 -5.37 21.45
CA GLU A 118 -6.51 -6.07 22.44
C GLU A 118 -7.51 -7.05 21.82
N SER A 119 -8.01 -6.75 20.63
CA SER A 119 -8.90 -7.64 19.88
C SER A 119 -8.20 -8.87 19.27
N GLY A 120 -6.86 -8.89 19.29
CA GLY A 120 -6.04 -9.94 18.68
C GLY A 120 -5.88 -9.86 17.17
N TYR A 121 -6.38 -8.79 16.52
CA TYR A 121 -6.07 -8.50 15.12
C TYR A 121 -4.63 -7.97 14.98
N GLY A 122 -4.22 -7.08 15.88
CA GLY A 122 -2.81 -6.69 16.03
C GLY A 122 -2.02 -7.72 16.83
N GLY A 123 -0.74 -7.88 16.52
CA GLY A 123 0.19 -8.65 17.32
C GLY A 123 0.70 -7.86 18.54
N GLU A 124 1.63 -8.45 19.26
CA GLU A 124 2.30 -7.83 20.41
C GLU A 124 2.99 -6.52 19.97
N HIS A 125 2.81 -5.46 20.74
CA HIS A 125 3.33 -4.12 20.47
C HIS A 125 2.75 -3.39 19.24
N TYR A 126 1.61 -3.85 18.69
CA TYR A 126 0.99 -3.24 17.52
C TYR A 126 0.76 -1.74 17.71
N ALA A 127 0.15 -1.35 18.85
CA ALA A 127 -0.12 0.04 19.16
C ALA A 127 1.17 0.87 19.27
N GLN A 128 2.20 0.33 19.90
CA GLN A 128 3.50 0.97 19.98
C GLN A 128 4.09 1.22 18.57
N TYR A 129 4.06 0.24 17.69
CA TYR A 129 4.60 0.36 16.33
C TYR A 129 3.81 1.34 15.45
N VAL A 130 2.50 1.47 15.65
CA VAL A 130 1.70 2.51 14.99
C VAL A 130 2.13 3.89 15.45
N MET A 131 2.26 4.11 16.76
CA MET A 131 2.67 5.40 17.30
C MET A 131 4.12 5.76 16.93
N GLU A 132 5.01 4.78 16.91
CA GLU A 132 6.39 4.97 16.46
C GLU A 132 6.43 5.39 14.98
N ARG A 133 5.67 4.73 14.12
CA ARG A 133 5.56 5.09 12.70
C ARG A 133 5.04 6.52 12.50
N GLU A 134 4.01 6.92 13.24
CA GLU A 134 3.44 8.26 13.16
C GLU A 134 4.42 9.33 13.64
N SER A 135 5.26 9.02 14.64
CA SER A 135 6.27 9.95 15.17
C SER A 135 7.38 10.30 14.18
N TYR A 136 7.69 9.44 13.22
CA TYR A 136 8.70 9.73 12.19
C TYR A 136 8.17 10.69 11.12
N MET A 137 6.93 10.53 10.72
CA MET A 137 6.27 11.37 9.74
C MET A 137 4.78 11.09 9.78
N SER A 138 3.98 12.14 9.98
CA SER A 138 2.53 12.05 10.01
C SER A 138 1.95 11.36 8.78
N THR A 139 1.04 10.43 9.01
CA THR A 139 0.31 9.71 7.96
C THR A 139 -0.94 10.45 7.48
N ILE A 140 -1.09 11.71 7.83
CA ILE A 140 -2.16 12.57 7.33
C ILE A 140 -1.81 13.07 5.93
N TYR A 141 -2.64 12.70 4.95
CA TYR A 141 -2.51 13.09 3.56
C TYR A 141 -3.41 14.27 3.21
N MET A 142 -3.36 14.72 1.94
CA MET A 142 -4.27 15.74 1.44
C MET A 142 -5.74 15.30 1.59
N ASN A 143 -6.63 16.27 1.75
CA ASN A 143 -8.07 16.07 1.96
C ASN A 143 -8.46 15.42 3.30
N GLY A 144 -7.58 15.44 4.29
CA GLY A 144 -7.90 14.99 5.64
C GLY A 144 -7.95 13.47 5.83
N VAL A 145 -7.48 12.71 4.85
CA VAL A 145 -7.39 11.25 4.97
C VAL A 145 -6.11 10.87 5.70
N CYS A 146 -6.23 10.06 6.75
CA CYS A 146 -5.11 9.51 7.50
C CYS A 146 -5.01 8.01 7.23
N ILE A 147 -3.80 7.48 7.03
CA ILE A 147 -3.58 6.04 6.83
C ILE A 147 -2.50 5.56 7.83
N PRO A 148 -2.80 5.59 9.12
CA PRO A 148 -1.86 5.10 10.13
C PRO A 148 -1.68 3.58 10.00
N HIS A 149 -0.43 3.14 10.17
CA HIS A 149 -0.07 1.73 10.09
C HIS A 149 1.18 1.47 10.95
N PRO A 150 1.42 0.25 11.42
CA PRO A 150 2.61 -0.05 12.21
C PRO A 150 3.89 0.05 11.37
N ILE A 151 5.00 0.42 12.00
CA ILE A 151 6.31 0.52 11.34
C ILE A 151 6.82 -0.84 10.87
N GLU A 152 6.39 -1.93 11.52
CA GLU A 152 6.72 -3.30 11.18
C GLU A 152 5.46 -4.12 10.94
N ILE A 153 5.54 -5.17 10.14
CA ILE A 153 4.43 -6.10 9.91
C ILE A 153 4.26 -6.97 11.17
N CYS A 154 3.29 -6.61 11.99
CA CYS A 154 2.98 -7.29 13.25
C CYS A 154 1.50 -7.63 13.41
N ALA A 155 0.70 -7.53 12.36
CA ALA A 155 -0.71 -7.88 12.40
C ALA A 155 -0.91 -9.41 12.28
N ASN A 156 -1.82 -9.95 13.09
CA ASN A 156 -2.22 -11.38 13.05
C ASN A 156 -3.26 -11.64 11.96
N ARG A 157 -4.00 -10.60 11.55
CA ARG A 157 -5.06 -10.67 10.53
C ARG A 157 -5.11 -9.37 9.75
N ASN A 158 -5.61 -9.44 8.52
CA ASN A 158 -5.90 -8.26 7.73
C ASN A 158 -7.13 -7.54 8.30
N LEU A 159 -7.00 -6.25 8.54
CA LEU A 159 -8.07 -5.40 9.05
C LEU A 159 -7.93 -3.98 8.48
N ILE A 160 -9.06 -3.39 8.09
CA ILE A 160 -9.17 -1.95 7.90
C ILE A 160 -10.09 -1.42 8.98
N SER A 161 -9.52 -0.67 9.92
CA SER A 161 -10.27 0.08 10.93
C SER A 161 -10.52 1.50 10.40
N VAL A 162 -11.75 1.98 10.50
CA VAL A 162 -12.15 3.30 9.98
C VAL A 162 -12.70 4.15 11.11
N CYS A 163 -12.20 5.38 11.21
CA CYS A 163 -12.76 6.39 12.08
C CYS A 163 -13.09 7.66 11.28
N ILE A 164 -14.34 8.05 11.27
CA ILE A 164 -14.79 9.32 10.71
C ILE A 164 -14.90 10.33 11.85
N LEU A 165 -14.27 11.48 11.69
CA LEU A 165 -14.35 12.55 12.67
C LEU A 165 -15.54 13.47 12.37
N GLU A 166 -16.35 13.78 13.38
CA GLU A 166 -17.45 14.74 13.26
C GLU A 166 -16.94 16.16 12.93
N GLU A 167 -15.75 16.50 13.45
CA GLU A 167 -15.04 17.73 13.18
C GLU A 167 -13.58 17.41 12.89
N PRO A 168 -12.95 18.02 11.87
CA PRO A 168 -11.54 17.78 11.57
C PRO A 168 -10.63 18.17 12.75
N ILE A 169 -9.62 17.35 13.02
CA ILE A 169 -8.57 17.63 14.02
C ILE A 169 -7.39 18.27 13.32
N CYS A 170 -6.89 19.38 13.87
CA CYS A 170 -5.63 19.97 13.41
C CYS A 170 -4.44 19.29 14.12
N TYR A 171 -3.50 18.76 13.35
CA TYR A 171 -2.28 18.17 13.84
C TYR A 171 -1.10 18.49 12.90
N GLU A 172 -0.03 19.10 13.41
CA GLU A 172 1.17 19.46 12.64
C GLU A 172 0.87 20.19 11.32
N ASP A 173 0.14 21.27 11.34
CA ASP A 173 -0.29 22.04 10.15
C ASP A 173 -1.14 21.28 9.12
N LYS A 174 -1.63 20.09 9.47
CA LYS A 174 -2.53 19.27 8.67
C LYS A 174 -3.88 19.10 9.34
N GLN A 175 -4.88 18.70 8.56
CA GLN A 175 -6.21 18.36 9.06
C GLN A 175 -6.48 16.87 8.89
N ALA A 176 -6.88 16.20 9.97
CA ALA A 176 -7.35 14.83 9.98
C ALA A 176 -8.89 14.81 10.01
N SER A 177 -9.53 14.03 9.14
CA SER A 177 -10.99 13.86 9.05
C SER A 177 -11.41 12.39 9.02
N ILE A 178 -10.59 11.52 8.43
CA ILE A 178 -10.79 10.07 8.30
C ILE A 178 -9.46 9.37 8.52
#